data_70a9f456467b7576b60e1624667b561a
#
_entry.id   70a9f456467b7576b60e1624667b561a
#
_cell.length_a   1.000
_cell.length_b   1.000
_cell.length_c   1.000
_cell.angle_alpha   90.00
_cell.angle_beta   90.00
_cell.angle_gamma   90.00
#
_symmetry.space_group_name_H-M   'P 1'
#
loop_
_entity.id
_entity.type
_entity.pdbx_description
1 polymer ?
#
loop_
_entity_poly.entity_id
_entity_poly.type
_entity_poly.pdbx_seq_one_letter_code
_entity_poly.pdbx_strand_id
1 'polypeptide(L)'
;MDIMLDIETLATSPDSVILTFGAVKFNPFEAYQELDNGLYFRINVDEQLSLGRRVDESTVAWWGTQNEQVREEALGENDRVSLEEFSKELNRFVVGADRIWAQGPVFDIVILENLYRQLAKPTPWPYYVIRDSRTLLKALGDTRQPGAMLHNALADCVYQAQGVQQIYKNLGIKKR
;
A
#
# COMPACT_ATOMS: atom_id res chain seq x y z
N MET A 1 7.07 10.26 12.14
CA MET A 1 6.31 9.01 11.93
C MET A 1 6.57 8.51 10.53
N ASP A 2 6.74 7.21 10.36
CA ASP A 2 6.83 6.56 9.06
C ASP A 2 5.42 6.14 8.60
N ILE A 3 5.26 5.90 7.30
CA ILE A 3 4.04 5.35 6.72
C ILE A 3 4.41 4.06 5.99
N MET A 4 3.65 3.00 6.21
CA MET A 4 3.61 1.81 5.36
C MET A 4 2.39 1.91 4.47
N LEU A 5 2.54 1.65 3.17
CA LEU A 5 1.44 1.60 2.23
C LEU A 5 1.49 0.34 1.37
N ASP A 6 0.32 -0.07 0.88
CA ASP A 6 0.12 -1.24 0.03
C ASP A 6 -1.08 -1.01 -0.89
N ILE A 7 -1.09 -1.63 -2.06
CA ILE A 7 -2.19 -1.56 -3.02
C ILE A 7 -2.52 -2.93 -3.60
N GLU A 8 -3.80 -3.13 -3.90
CA GLU A 8 -4.25 -4.24 -4.73
C GLU A 8 -4.69 -3.74 -6.11
N THR A 9 -4.39 -4.51 -7.16
CA THR A 9 -4.52 -4.04 -8.54
C THR A 9 -5.11 -5.07 -9.50
N LEU A 10 -5.50 -4.63 -10.69
CA LEU A 10 -5.94 -5.50 -11.80
C LEU A 10 -4.85 -5.76 -12.86
N ALA A 11 -3.64 -5.27 -12.67
CA ALA A 11 -2.49 -5.55 -13.52
C ALA A 11 -1.19 -5.34 -12.73
N THR A 12 -0.04 -5.61 -13.34
CA THR A 12 1.28 -5.44 -12.71
C THR A 12 2.12 -4.34 -13.35
N SER A 13 1.57 -3.63 -14.32
CA SER A 13 2.23 -2.50 -15.01
C SER A 13 2.04 -1.18 -14.26
N PRO A 14 2.86 -0.16 -14.50
CA PRO A 14 2.74 1.15 -13.84
C PRO A 14 1.37 1.83 -14.00
N ASP A 15 0.67 1.56 -15.07
CA ASP A 15 -0.64 2.09 -15.42
C ASP A 15 -1.81 1.20 -14.97
N SER A 16 -1.57 0.27 -14.05
CA SER A 16 -2.59 -0.66 -13.54
C SER A 16 -3.76 0.06 -12.86
N VAL A 17 -4.97 -0.48 -13.05
CA VAL A 17 -6.13 -0.14 -12.22
C VAL A 17 -5.85 -0.55 -10.77
N ILE A 18 -6.02 0.37 -9.85
CA ILE A 18 -5.90 0.15 -8.40
C ILE A 18 -7.29 -0.17 -7.86
N LEU A 19 -7.42 -1.31 -7.20
CA LEU A 19 -8.67 -1.77 -6.57
C LEU A 19 -8.83 -1.19 -5.17
N THR A 20 -7.82 -1.41 -4.34
CA THR A 20 -7.80 -0.97 -2.95
C THR A 20 -6.46 -0.35 -2.59
N PHE A 21 -6.47 0.51 -1.62
CA PHE A 21 -5.31 1.17 -1.04
C PHE A 21 -5.37 1.06 0.48
N GLY A 22 -4.26 0.68 1.10
CA GLY A 22 -4.07 0.69 2.54
C GLY A 22 -2.86 1.50 2.93
N ALA A 23 -2.90 2.17 4.07
CA ALA A 23 -1.74 2.80 4.69
C ALA A 23 -1.88 2.90 6.20
N VAL A 24 -0.76 2.78 6.93
CA VAL A 24 -0.70 2.97 8.37
C VAL A 24 0.46 3.86 8.75
N LYS A 25 0.26 4.71 9.77
CA LYS A 25 1.34 5.47 10.41
C LYS A 25 1.93 4.63 11.52
N PHE A 26 3.26 4.54 11.56
CA PHE A 26 3.95 3.78 12.60
C PHE A 26 5.27 4.44 12.99
N ASN A 27 5.75 4.14 14.20
CA ASN A 27 7.09 4.49 14.63
C ASN A 27 7.99 3.25 14.50
N PRO A 28 8.96 3.20 13.58
CA PRO A 28 9.79 2.03 13.37
C PRO A 28 10.72 1.72 14.54
N PHE A 29 10.92 2.67 15.47
CA PHE A 29 11.81 2.56 16.63
C PHE A 29 11.10 2.08 17.92
N GLU A 30 9.78 1.97 17.88
CA GLU A 30 8.97 1.50 19.00
C GLU A 30 8.62 0.02 18.82
N ALA A 31 8.39 -0.67 19.95
CA ALA A 31 7.86 -2.03 19.90
C ALA A 31 6.42 -1.99 19.37
N TYR A 32 5.98 -3.14 18.87
CA TYR A 32 4.62 -3.36 18.37
C TYR A 32 3.56 -2.56 19.15
N GLN A 33 2.80 -1.75 18.42
CA GLN A 33 1.60 -1.08 18.89
C GLN A 33 0.45 -1.52 18.00
N GLU A 34 -0.76 -1.58 18.54
CA GLU A 34 -1.95 -1.64 17.70
C GLU A 34 -1.96 -0.39 16.81
N LEU A 35 -2.01 -0.61 15.48
CA LEU A 35 -1.95 0.46 14.51
C LEU A 35 -3.38 0.85 14.11
N ASP A 36 -4.06 1.57 15.01
CA ASP A 36 -5.48 1.93 14.85
C ASP A 36 -5.74 3.09 13.88
N ASN A 37 -4.67 3.76 13.43
CA ASN A 37 -4.77 4.95 12.57
C ASN A 37 -4.43 4.62 11.11
N GLY A 38 -5.12 3.64 10.55
CA GLY A 38 -5.00 3.26 9.15
C GLY A 38 -5.91 4.07 8.24
N LEU A 39 -5.46 4.25 7.00
CA LEU A 39 -6.26 4.73 5.88
C LEU A 39 -6.55 3.54 4.96
N TYR A 40 -7.82 3.36 4.62
CA TYR A 40 -8.23 2.31 3.70
C TYR A 40 -9.24 2.86 2.70
N PHE A 41 -9.05 2.56 1.43
CA PHE A 41 -9.97 2.94 0.36
C PHE A 41 -10.16 1.81 -0.64
N ARG A 42 -11.39 1.67 -1.11
CA ARG A 42 -11.75 1.05 -2.37
C ARG A 42 -11.85 2.17 -3.42
N ILE A 43 -11.07 2.10 -4.48
CA ILE A 43 -10.95 3.20 -5.45
C ILE A 43 -11.87 2.95 -6.64
N ASN A 44 -12.50 4.00 -7.16
CA ASN A 44 -13.41 3.90 -8.30
C ASN A 44 -12.67 3.35 -9.53
N VAL A 45 -13.16 2.23 -10.05
CA VAL A 45 -12.56 1.52 -11.19
C VAL A 45 -12.92 2.21 -12.50
N ASP A 46 -14.16 2.66 -12.66
CA ASP A 46 -14.64 3.25 -13.93
C ASP A 46 -13.92 4.56 -14.25
N GLU A 47 -13.66 5.40 -13.22
CA GLU A 47 -12.85 6.61 -13.40
C GLU A 47 -11.44 6.25 -13.90
N GLN A 48 -10.83 5.20 -13.39
CA GLN A 48 -9.51 4.73 -13.79
C GLN A 48 -9.51 4.17 -15.22
N LEU A 49 -10.52 3.39 -15.58
CA LEU A 49 -10.70 2.89 -16.95
C LEU A 49 -10.88 4.04 -17.95
N SER A 50 -11.60 5.09 -17.55
CA SER A 50 -11.76 6.31 -18.36
C SER A 50 -10.45 7.06 -18.59
N LEU A 51 -9.46 6.91 -17.69
CA LEU A 51 -8.08 7.39 -17.87
C LEU A 51 -7.21 6.46 -18.74
N GLY A 52 -7.76 5.34 -19.22
CA GLY A 52 -7.04 4.35 -20.00
C GLY A 52 -6.13 3.44 -19.15
N ARG A 53 -6.39 3.32 -17.85
CA ARG A 53 -5.61 2.43 -16.97
C ARG A 53 -5.87 0.96 -17.28
N ARG A 54 -4.87 0.14 -17.04
CA ARG A 54 -4.78 -1.22 -17.53
C ARG A 54 -5.40 -2.25 -16.60
N VAL A 55 -6.06 -3.23 -17.23
CA VAL A 55 -6.51 -4.49 -16.63
C VAL A 55 -5.88 -5.64 -17.41
N ASP A 56 -5.24 -6.56 -16.72
CA ASP A 56 -4.66 -7.78 -17.31
C ASP A 56 -5.53 -9.00 -17.02
N GLU A 57 -5.87 -9.76 -18.04
CA GLU A 57 -6.67 -10.98 -17.92
C GLU A 57 -6.05 -12.00 -16.95
N SER A 58 -4.71 -12.12 -16.94
CA SER A 58 -4.01 -13.02 -16.03
C SER A 58 -4.17 -12.61 -14.57
N THR A 59 -4.22 -11.30 -14.27
CA THR A 59 -4.46 -10.79 -12.91
C THR A 59 -5.91 -11.00 -12.51
N VAL A 60 -6.86 -10.77 -13.41
CA VAL A 60 -8.28 -11.06 -13.18
C VAL A 60 -8.49 -12.56 -12.90
N ALA A 61 -7.85 -13.42 -13.69
CA ALA A 61 -7.91 -14.87 -13.47
C ALA A 61 -7.31 -15.26 -12.10
N TRP A 62 -6.22 -14.64 -11.69
CA TRP A 62 -5.61 -14.86 -10.38
C TRP A 62 -6.56 -14.43 -9.25
N TRP A 63 -7.22 -13.28 -9.36
CA TRP A 63 -8.27 -12.87 -8.41
C TRP A 63 -9.38 -13.90 -8.31
N GLY A 64 -9.75 -14.54 -9.44
CA GLY A 64 -10.72 -15.62 -9.49
C GLY A 64 -10.34 -16.85 -8.65
N THR A 65 -9.05 -17.04 -8.36
CA THR A 65 -8.55 -18.16 -7.52
C THR A 65 -8.54 -17.85 -6.02
N GLN A 66 -8.73 -16.60 -5.63
CA GLN A 66 -8.75 -16.20 -4.23
C GLN A 66 -10.05 -16.61 -3.55
N ASN A 67 -10.05 -16.72 -2.22
CA ASN A 67 -11.28 -17.03 -1.49
C ASN A 67 -12.32 -15.90 -1.67
N GLU A 68 -13.60 -16.23 -1.45
CA GLU A 68 -14.71 -15.32 -1.71
C GLU A 68 -14.62 -14.00 -0.92
N GLN A 69 -14.22 -14.08 0.35
CA GLN A 69 -14.10 -12.88 1.19
C GLN A 69 -13.03 -11.92 0.69
N VAL A 70 -11.87 -12.42 0.27
CA VAL A 70 -10.78 -11.62 -0.30
C VAL A 70 -11.20 -10.99 -1.63
N ARG A 71 -11.90 -11.76 -2.47
CA ARG A 71 -12.42 -11.24 -3.74
C ARG A 71 -13.45 -10.13 -3.53
N GLU A 72 -14.43 -10.35 -2.65
CA GLU A 72 -15.46 -9.36 -2.36
C GLU A 72 -14.84 -8.08 -1.78
N GLU A 73 -13.84 -8.23 -0.92
CA GLU A 73 -13.12 -7.09 -0.38
C GLU A 73 -12.42 -6.27 -1.46
N ALA A 74 -11.72 -6.91 -2.39
CA ALA A 74 -10.96 -6.22 -3.43
C ALA A 74 -11.84 -5.77 -4.61
N LEU A 75 -12.75 -6.63 -5.09
CA LEU A 75 -13.50 -6.44 -6.34
C LEU A 75 -14.91 -5.91 -6.14
N GLY A 76 -15.49 -5.96 -4.93
CA GLY A 76 -16.83 -5.46 -4.67
C GLY A 76 -17.00 -3.99 -5.06
N GLU A 77 -18.19 -3.63 -5.55
CA GLU A 77 -18.45 -2.30 -6.11
C GLU A 77 -18.88 -1.25 -5.08
N ASN A 78 -19.29 -1.68 -3.88
CA ASN A 78 -19.76 -0.78 -2.85
C ASN A 78 -18.65 0.08 -2.25
N ASP A 79 -18.99 1.30 -1.81
CA ASP A 79 -18.12 2.21 -1.04
C ASP A 79 -16.80 2.59 -1.75
N ARG A 80 -16.80 2.62 -3.08
CA ARG A 80 -15.64 3.09 -3.84
C ARG A 80 -15.60 4.61 -3.86
N VAL A 81 -14.47 5.17 -3.47
CA VAL A 81 -14.22 6.61 -3.48
C VAL A 81 -13.74 7.09 -4.85
N SER A 82 -14.03 8.34 -5.19
CA SER A 82 -13.51 8.98 -6.41
C SER A 82 -11.99 9.17 -6.36
N LEU A 83 -11.35 9.30 -7.52
CA LEU A 83 -9.92 9.61 -7.61
C LEU A 83 -9.58 10.97 -6.97
N GLU A 84 -10.52 11.92 -7.01
CA GLU A 84 -10.35 13.22 -6.37
C GLU A 84 -10.32 13.08 -4.84
N GLU A 85 -11.27 12.37 -4.26
CA GLU A 85 -11.33 12.11 -2.82
C GLU A 85 -10.11 11.31 -2.35
N PHE A 86 -9.78 10.23 -3.04
CA PHE A 86 -8.59 9.42 -2.76
C PHE A 86 -7.33 10.27 -2.72
N SER A 87 -7.07 11.04 -3.78
CA SER A 87 -5.84 11.84 -3.85
C SER A 87 -5.78 12.92 -2.77
N LYS A 88 -6.92 13.53 -2.43
CA LYS A 88 -7.02 14.54 -1.37
C LYS A 88 -6.70 13.94 0.01
N GLU A 89 -7.28 12.79 0.33
CA GLU A 89 -7.08 12.15 1.63
C GLU A 89 -5.67 11.56 1.75
N LEU A 90 -5.13 10.96 0.68
CA LEU A 90 -3.74 10.50 0.66
C LEU A 90 -2.76 11.68 0.88
N ASN A 91 -2.98 12.81 0.20
CA ASN A 91 -2.16 14.01 0.40
C ASN A 91 -2.15 14.47 1.86
N ARG A 92 -3.31 14.44 2.53
CA ARG A 92 -3.41 14.80 3.95
C ARG A 92 -2.69 13.79 4.85
N PHE A 93 -2.87 12.51 4.55
CA PHE A 93 -2.33 11.43 5.37
C PHE A 93 -0.80 11.42 5.39
N VAL A 94 -0.15 11.73 4.26
CA VAL A 94 1.32 11.69 4.16
C VAL A 94 2.02 12.94 4.68
N VAL A 95 1.29 13.99 5.04
CA VAL A 95 1.90 15.22 5.60
C VAL A 95 2.71 14.89 6.85
N GLY A 96 3.98 15.32 6.84
CA GLY A 96 4.90 15.12 7.95
C GLY A 96 5.47 13.72 8.10
N ALA A 97 5.30 12.86 7.09
CA ALA A 97 5.94 11.54 7.08
C ALA A 97 7.46 11.67 6.93
N ASP A 98 8.21 10.96 7.79
CA ASP A 98 9.68 10.89 7.71
C ASP A 98 10.11 9.95 6.57
N ARG A 99 9.41 8.83 6.41
CA ARG A 99 9.66 7.81 5.39
C ARG A 99 8.36 7.18 4.94
N ILE A 100 8.33 6.73 3.68
CA ILE A 100 7.22 5.99 3.10
C ILE A 100 7.76 4.62 2.68
N TRP A 101 7.16 3.59 3.22
CA TRP A 101 7.53 2.20 3.01
C TRP A 101 6.50 1.49 2.14
N ALA A 102 6.98 0.59 1.28
CA ALA A 102 6.16 -0.42 0.60
C ALA A 102 6.93 -1.74 0.51
N GLN A 103 6.23 -2.86 0.35
CA GLN A 103 6.87 -4.16 0.18
C GLN A 103 7.19 -4.45 -1.30
N GLY A 104 8.02 -3.61 -1.88
CA GLY A 104 8.39 -3.58 -3.29
C GLY A 104 7.94 -2.27 -3.94
N PRO A 105 8.54 -1.12 -3.58
CA PRO A 105 8.08 0.21 -4.01
C PRO A 105 8.12 0.41 -5.52
N VAL A 106 8.85 -0.41 -6.24
CA VAL A 106 8.81 -0.44 -7.73
C VAL A 106 7.46 -0.92 -8.28
N PHE A 107 6.60 -1.46 -7.43
CA PHE A 107 5.20 -1.77 -7.74
C PHE A 107 4.28 -0.69 -7.18
N ASP A 108 4.08 -0.65 -5.87
CA ASP A 108 3.11 0.21 -5.21
C ASP A 108 3.33 1.70 -5.51
N ILE A 109 4.55 2.18 -5.25
CA ILE A 109 4.90 3.59 -5.43
C ILE A 109 4.83 3.99 -6.90
N VAL A 110 5.38 3.17 -7.80
CA VAL A 110 5.40 3.49 -9.23
C VAL A 110 3.98 3.58 -9.81
N ILE A 111 3.08 2.68 -9.40
CA ILE A 111 1.67 2.70 -9.84
C ILE A 111 0.93 3.93 -9.29
N LEU A 112 1.14 4.29 -8.03
CA LEU A 112 0.57 5.51 -7.43
C LEU A 112 1.11 6.78 -8.09
N GLU A 113 2.42 6.88 -8.30
CA GLU A 113 3.03 8.03 -8.98
C GLU A 113 2.56 8.17 -10.44
N ASN A 114 2.32 7.04 -11.13
CA ASN A 114 1.74 7.04 -12.45
C ASN A 114 0.30 7.58 -12.41
N LEU A 115 -0.52 7.15 -11.45
CA LEU A 115 -1.87 7.69 -11.27
C LEU A 115 -1.83 9.21 -11.03
N TYR A 116 -0.99 9.70 -10.13
CA TYR A 116 -0.86 11.13 -9.87
C TYR A 116 -0.46 11.93 -11.12
N ARG A 117 0.44 11.37 -11.95
CA ARG A 117 0.82 11.98 -13.24
C ARG A 117 -0.37 12.06 -14.20
N GLN A 118 -1.18 11.01 -14.29
CA GLN A 118 -2.39 11.01 -15.13
C GLN A 118 -3.43 12.02 -14.65
N LEU A 119 -3.52 12.25 -13.34
CA LEU A 119 -4.38 13.26 -12.73
C LEU A 119 -3.81 14.69 -12.83
N ALA A 120 -2.63 14.88 -13.44
CA ALA A 120 -1.89 16.15 -13.48
C ALA A 120 -1.66 16.74 -12.07
N LYS A 121 -1.48 15.88 -11.07
CA LYS A 121 -1.19 16.26 -9.67
C LYS A 121 0.26 15.93 -9.33
N PRO A 122 0.94 16.77 -8.51
CA PRO A 122 2.25 16.39 -7.97
C PRO A 122 2.11 15.22 -7.01
N THR A 123 3.10 14.32 -7.01
CA THR A 123 3.18 13.25 -6.01
C THR A 123 3.29 13.84 -4.60
N PRO A 124 2.62 13.27 -3.59
CA PRO A 124 2.58 13.88 -2.25
C PRO A 124 3.82 13.60 -1.40
N TRP A 125 4.84 13.00 -1.99
CA TRP A 125 6.12 12.69 -1.34
C TRP A 125 7.31 12.97 -2.27
N PRO A 126 8.46 13.34 -1.71
CA PRO A 126 9.71 13.37 -2.47
C PRO A 126 10.31 11.95 -2.61
N TYR A 127 10.98 11.70 -3.74
CA TYR A 127 11.52 10.36 -4.08
C TYR A 127 12.47 9.77 -3.01
N TYR A 128 13.19 10.61 -2.29
CA TYR A 128 14.23 10.17 -1.34
C TYR A 128 13.69 9.64 -0.01
N VAL A 129 12.39 9.80 0.28
CA VAL A 129 11.77 9.24 1.51
C VAL A 129 11.30 7.81 1.33
N ILE A 130 11.29 7.27 0.11
CA ILE A 130 10.82 5.93 -0.19
C ILE A 130 11.77 4.87 0.38
N ARG A 131 11.20 3.82 0.97
CA ARG A 131 11.91 2.67 1.55
C ARG A 131 11.29 1.37 1.08
N ASP A 132 12.14 0.35 0.92
CA ASP A 132 11.73 -1.01 0.55
C ASP A 132 11.78 -1.94 1.76
N SER A 133 10.61 -2.34 2.26
CA SER A 133 10.52 -3.29 3.37
C SER A 133 10.89 -4.70 2.96
N ARG A 134 10.68 -5.10 1.70
CA ARG A 134 11.02 -6.44 1.18
C ARG A 134 12.52 -6.70 1.26
N THR A 135 13.34 -5.75 0.84
CA THR A 135 14.80 -5.85 0.94
C THR A 135 15.24 -6.00 2.39
N LEU A 136 14.68 -5.17 3.28
CA LEU A 136 14.99 -5.21 4.71
C LEU A 136 14.64 -6.57 5.33
N LEU A 137 13.41 -7.05 5.10
CA LEU A 137 12.90 -8.31 5.65
C LEU A 137 13.67 -9.52 5.10
N LYS A 138 13.94 -9.56 3.80
CA LYS A 138 14.69 -10.68 3.20
C LYS A 138 16.16 -10.73 3.60
N ALA A 139 16.80 -9.57 3.76
CA ALA A 139 18.22 -9.50 4.13
C ALA A 139 18.46 -9.90 5.60
N LEU A 140 17.49 -9.66 6.48
CA LEU A 140 17.67 -9.75 7.94
C LEU A 140 16.84 -10.87 8.59
N GLY A 141 16.14 -11.65 7.79
CA GLY A 141 15.29 -12.75 8.25
C GLY A 141 13.87 -12.27 8.59
N ASP A 142 12.93 -12.64 7.77
CA ASP A 142 11.51 -12.38 7.98
C ASP A 142 10.97 -13.38 9.00
N THR A 143 10.71 -12.92 10.21
CA THR A 143 10.16 -13.71 11.32
C THR A 143 8.66 -13.56 11.48
N ARG A 144 8.00 -12.82 10.58
CA ARG A 144 6.57 -12.60 10.64
C ARG A 144 5.82 -13.92 10.47
N GLN A 145 4.71 -14.05 11.19
CA GLN A 145 3.74 -15.11 10.94
C GLN A 145 2.76 -14.66 9.86
N PRO A 146 2.36 -15.54 8.93
CA PRO A 146 1.35 -15.19 7.94
C PRO A 146 0.08 -14.65 8.60
N GLY A 147 -0.40 -13.49 8.16
CA GLY A 147 -1.67 -12.91 8.63
C GLY A 147 -2.88 -13.70 8.12
N ALA A 148 -3.99 -13.62 8.85
CA ALA A 148 -5.23 -14.31 8.49
C ALA A 148 -5.97 -13.69 7.27
N MET A 149 -5.65 -12.46 6.90
CA MET A 149 -6.27 -11.71 5.81
C MET A 149 -5.22 -11.25 4.79
N LEU A 150 -4.59 -12.21 4.11
CA LEU A 150 -3.70 -11.91 2.98
C LEU A 150 -4.51 -11.22 1.85
N HIS A 151 -3.86 -10.27 1.16
CA HIS A 151 -4.46 -9.48 0.06
C HIS A 151 -5.57 -8.52 0.50
N ASN A 152 -5.50 -8.04 1.74
CA ASN A 152 -6.19 -6.83 2.18
C ASN A 152 -5.13 -5.74 2.41
N ALA A 153 -5.16 -4.69 1.60
CA ALA A 153 -4.11 -3.67 1.58
C ALA A 153 -3.82 -3.05 2.96
N LEU A 154 -4.83 -2.83 3.81
CA LEU A 154 -4.60 -2.28 5.15
C LEU A 154 -4.00 -3.32 6.11
N ALA A 155 -4.51 -4.56 6.10
CA ALA A 155 -3.97 -5.64 6.93
C ALA A 155 -2.53 -5.95 6.56
N ASP A 156 -2.20 -5.94 5.27
CA ASP A 156 -0.85 -6.14 4.78
C ASP A 156 0.09 -5.00 5.20
N CYS A 157 -0.38 -3.74 5.19
CA CYS A 157 0.39 -2.61 5.75
C CYS A 157 0.73 -2.80 7.23
N VAL A 158 -0.24 -3.19 8.05
CA VAL A 158 -0.01 -3.44 9.49
C VAL A 158 1.04 -4.52 9.69
N TYR A 159 0.87 -5.64 9.00
CA TYR A 159 1.79 -6.77 9.06
C TYR A 159 3.21 -6.41 8.62
N GLN A 160 3.35 -5.66 7.54
CA GLN A 160 4.64 -5.19 7.01
C GLN A 160 5.31 -4.18 7.96
N ALA A 161 4.56 -3.23 8.52
CA ALA A 161 5.06 -2.25 9.47
C ALA A 161 5.61 -2.90 10.73
N GLN A 162 4.90 -3.89 11.27
CA GLN A 162 5.34 -4.70 12.41
C GLN A 162 6.64 -5.45 12.12
N GLY A 163 6.80 -5.97 10.90
CA GLY A 163 8.04 -6.59 10.45
C GLY A 163 9.23 -5.63 10.49
N VAL A 164 9.05 -4.40 10.05
CA VAL A 164 10.08 -3.34 10.13
C VAL A 164 10.42 -3.02 11.58
N GLN A 165 9.42 -2.84 12.46
CA GLN A 165 9.62 -2.60 13.89
C GLN A 165 10.40 -3.71 14.56
N GLN A 166 10.06 -4.96 14.25
CA GLN A 166 10.75 -6.13 14.82
C GLN A 166 12.23 -6.18 14.41
N ILE A 167 12.52 -5.89 13.14
CA ILE A 167 13.91 -5.84 12.65
C ILE A 167 14.69 -4.71 13.31
N TYR A 168 14.13 -3.52 13.39
CA TYR A 168 14.78 -2.38 14.05
C TYR A 168 15.10 -2.68 15.50
N LYS A 169 14.17 -3.32 16.23
CA LYS A 169 14.38 -3.79 17.59
C LYS A 169 15.50 -4.81 17.68
N ASN A 170 15.48 -5.85 16.83
CA ASN A 170 16.48 -6.92 16.84
C ASN A 170 17.89 -6.41 16.57
N LEU A 171 18.03 -5.41 15.72
CA LEU A 171 19.31 -4.78 15.37
C LEU A 171 19.71 -3.64 16.31
N GLY A 172 18.88 -3.27 17.28
CA GLY A 172 19.14 -2.15 18.17
C GLY A 172 19.19 -0.79 17.47
N ILE A 173 18.50 -0.66 16.33
CA ILE A 173 18.43 0.61 15.57
C ILE A 173 17.61 1.60 16.40
N LYS A 174 18.17 2.79 16.67
CA LYS A 174 17.54 3.85 17.44
C LYS A 174 17.35 5.09 16.57
N LYS A 175 16.37 5.92 16.94
CA LYS A 175 16.22 7.24 16.37
C LYS A 175 17.49 8.06 16.68
N ARG A 176 18.10 8.63 15.64
CA ARG A 176 19.23 9.57 15.78
C ARG A 176 18.73 10.98 16.05
#